data_4b68008f5fccb0cd2808fc3732453597
#
_entry.id   4b68008f5fccb0cd2808fc3732453597
#
_cell.length_a   1.000
_cell.length_b   1.000
_cell.length_c   1.000
_cell.angle_alpha   90.00
_cell.angle_beta   90.00
_cell.angle_gamma   90.00
#
_symmetry.space_group_name_H-M   'P 1'
#
loop_
_entity.id
_entity.type
_entity.pdbx_description
1 polymer ?
#
loop_
_entity_poly.entity_id
_entity_poly.type
_entity_poly.pdbx_seq_one_letter_code
_entity_poly.pdbx_strand_id
1 'polypeptide(L)'
;MDSLVSAEWLHDHLDDPDLVVLDSSVPVESDGDGGFLTVSGRASYAEGHIPTAVFADLKGELADPDSPHNFAVPPPEQFAAAMAALGVGDDTRVVIYDSYGSAWAARVWWMLRWVGFDDAALLDGGLDAWKAAGYELSTEPATEPARTLTVNLRPHLIVERDEMRAAIDDEQVNIIDALPEAHYKGDFAMYGRPGHIPTATNVPSMSLIDESGRFRSSSELDALFETDRDKRTITYCGGGIAASADAFVMTRLGYEDVAVYTASLQEWAADPENPMVTGDGQEND
;
A
#
# COMPACT_ATOMS: atom_id res chain seq x y z
N MET A 1 -17.93 6.87 3.32
CA MET A 1 -17.77 7.38 1.93
C MET A 1 -17.32 6.25 1.01
N ASP A 2 -17.31 6.43 -0.34
CA ASP A 2 -16.65 5.43 -1.22
C ASP A 2 -15.15 5.37 -0.87
N SER A 3 -14.54 4.20 -0.94
CA SER A 3 -13.11 4.03 -0.65
C SER A 3 -12.18 4.56 -1.76
N LEU A 4 -12.72 5.08 -2.86
CA LEU A 4 -12.01 5.76 -3.93
C LEU A 4 -12.77 7.03 -4.31
N VAL A 5 -12.12 8.19 -4.25
CA VAL A 5 -12.73 9.50 -4.52
C VAL A 5 -11.98 10.23 -5.65
N SER A 6 -12.68 11.07 -6.40
CA SER A 6 -12.07 11.89 -7.45
C SER A 6 -11.47 13.19 -6.89
N ALA A 7 -10.61 13.84 -7.71
CA ALA A 7 -10.04 15.13 -7.36
C ALA A 7 -11.13 16.22 -7.19
N GLU A 8 -12.18 16.16 -8.00
CA GLU A 8 -13.33 17.07 -7.91
C GLU A 8 -14.09 16.87 -6.59
N TRP A 9 -14.33 15.60 -6.22
CA TRP A 9 -14.97 15.29 -4.94
C TRP A 9 -14.15 15.84 -3.78
N LEU A 10 -12.84 15.59 -3.77
CA LEU A 10 -11.97 16.06 -2.71
C LEU A 10 -11.95 17.59 -2.65
N HIS A 11 -11.87 18.28 -3.80
CA HIS A 11 -11.89 19.75 -3.86
C HIS A 11 -13.17 20.32 -3.23
N ASP A 12 -14.32 19.73 -3.50
CA ASP A 12 -15.62 20.20 -2.99
C ASP A 12 -15.80 19.94 -1.48
N HIS A 13 -14.96 19.08 -0.87
CA HIS A 13 -15.06 18.67 0.54
C HIS A 13 -13.86 19.08 1.41
N LEU A 14 -12.87 19.82 0.85
CA LEU A 14 -11.68 20.24 1.61
C LEU A 14 -11.97 21.00 2.91
N ASP A 15 -13.07 21.73 2.93
CA ASP A 15 -13.49 22.54 4.10
C ASP A 15 -14.39 21.76 5.09
N ASP A 16 -14.63 20.47 4.86
CA ASP A 16 -15.44 19.64 5.76
C ASP A 16 -14.68 19.44 7.08
N PRO A 17 -15.26 19.73 8.24
CA PRO A 17 -14.55 19.75 9.51
C PRO A 17 -14.17 18.35 10.04
N ASP A 18 -14.71 17.29 9.44
CA ASP A 18 -14.42 15.89 9.74
C ASP A 18 -13.52 15.21 8.70
N LEU A 19 -13.11 15.93 7.64
CA LEU A 19 -12.22 15.39 6.61
C LEU A 19 -10.76 15.68 6.95
N VAL A 20 -9.94 14.63 6.96
CA VAL A 20 -8.48 14.70 7.05
C VAL A 20 -7.89 14.23 5.74
N VAL A 21 -6.99 15.02 5.16
CA VAL A 21 -6.27 14.67 3.93
C VAL A 21 -4.83 14.30 4.29
N LEU A 22 -4.36 13.12 3.83
CA LEU A 22 -3.02 12.62 4.10
C LEU A 22 -2.19 12.52 2.81
N ASP A 23 -1.02 13.15 2.80
CA ASP A 23 0.02 12.91 1.80
C ASP A 23 0.96 11.80 2.31
N SER A 24 0.96 10.65 1.66
CA SER A 24 1.83 9.52 2.00
C SER A 24 2.91 9.25 0.95
N SER A 25 3.26 10.27 0.18
CA SER A 25 4.25 10.16 -0.91
C SER A 25 5.62 9.73 -0.41
N VAL A 26 6.21 8.76 -1.10
CA VAL A 26 7.58 8.29 -0.86
C VAL A 26 8.33 8.34 -2.20
N PRO A 27 9.12 9.38 -2.46
CA PRO A 27 9.92 9.48 -3.67
C PRO A 27 10.96 8.37 -3.77
N VAL A 28 11.25 7.98 -5.02
CA VAL A 28 12.33 7.07 -5.37
C VAL A 28 13.43 7.88 -6.04
N GLU A 29 14.62 7.84 -5.49
CA GLU A 29 15.79 8.55 -6.00
C GLU A 29 16.87 7.57 -6.47
N SER A 30 17.75 8.01 -7.37
CA SER A 30 18.94 7.22 -7.71
C SER A 30 19.93 7.23 -6.55
N ASP A 31 20.51 6.06 -6.23
CA ASP A 31 21.57 5.94 -5.24
C ASP A 31 22.95 6.42 -5.75
N GLY A 32 23.05 6.78 -7.03
CA GLY A 32 24.29 7.21 -7.71
C GLY A 32 25.16 6.08 -8.24
N ASP A 33 24.89 4.84 -7.86
CA ASP A 33 25.61 3.63 -8.28
C ASP A 33 24.80 2.75 -9.27
N GLY A 34 23.70 3.30 -9.78
CA GLY A 34 22.80 2.62 -10.73
C GLY A 34 21.63 1.88 -10.08
N GLY A 35 21.47 1.97 -8.78
CA GLY A 35 20.32 1.52 -8.04
C GLY A 35 19.37 2.66 -7.65
N PHE A 36 18.37 2.32 -6.87
CA PHE A 36 17.34 3.24 -6.39
C PHE A 36 17.16 3.12 -4.88
N LEU A 37 16.89 4.23 -4.24
CA LEU A 37 16.54 4.31 -2.83
C LEU A 37 15.25 5.11 -2.64
N THR A 38 14.49 4.74 -1.62
CA THR A 38 13.32 5.51 -1.20
C THR A 38 13.75 6.56 -0.17
N VAL A 39 13.18 7.75 -0.27
CA VAL A 39 13.40 8.86 0.68
C VAL A 39 12.07 9.31 1.27
N SER A 40 12.12 9.98 2.45
CA SER A 40 10.91 10.61 3.00
C SER A 40 10.39 11.68 2.05
N GLY A 41 9.10 11.68 1.76
CA GLY A 41 8.44 12.66 0.89
C GLY A 41 8.28 14.05 1.50
N ARG A 42 8.78 14.27 2.72
CA ARG A 42 8.62 15.53 3.45
C ARG A 42 9.15 16.75 2.68
N ALA A 43 10.21 16.58 1.91
CA ALA A 43 10.75 17.66 1.07
C ALA A 43 9.80 17.97 -0.09
N SER A 44 9.32 16.96 -0.81
CA SER A 44 8.36 17.13 -1.91
C SER A 44 7.02 17.70 -1.43
N TYR A 45 6.55 17.27 -0.25
CA TYR A 45 5.38 17.85 0.40
C TYR A 45 5.55 19.35 0.67
N ALA A 46 6.72 19.78 1.15
CA ALA A 46 7.01 21.19 1.40
C ALA A 46 7.10 22.03 0.12
N GLU A 47 7.43 21.43 -1.02
CA GLU A 47 7.43 22.10 -2.33
C GLU A 47 6.03 22.29 -2.90
N GLY A 48 5.07 21.41 -2.52
CA GLY A 48 3.67 21.55 -2.94
C GLY A 48 2.83 20.30 -2.65
N HIS A 49 1.74 20.51 -1.92
CA HIS A 49 0.79 19.48 -1.53
C HIS A 49 -0.65 19.95 -1.74
N ILE A 50 -1.62 19.05 -1.67
CA ILE A 50 -3.05 19.41 -1.70
C ILE A 50 -3.36 20.27 -0.46
N PRO A 51 -4.08 21.41 -0.61
CA PRO A 51 -4.43 22.24 0.53
C PRO A 51 -5.04 21.43 1.67
N THR A 52 -4.74 21.77 2.90
CA THR A 52 -5.11 21.07 4.14
C THR A 52 -4.43 19.71 4.39
N ALA A 53 -3.80 19.10 3.39
CA ALA A 53 -3.15 17.80 3.58
C ALA A 53 -2.03 17.87 4.63
N VAL A 54 -1.99 16.88 5.53
CA VAL A 54 -0.88 16.65 6.45
C VAL A 54 -0.01 15.50 5.95
N PHE A 55 1.30 15.56 6.23
CA PHE A 55 2.24 14.57 5.73
C PHE A 55 2.30 13.34 6.63
N ALA A 56 1.99 12.17 6.08
CA ALA A 56 2.00 10.87 6.73
C ALA A 56 3.28 10.09 6.35
N ASP A 57 4.32 10.16 7.21
CA ASP A 57 5.65 9.65 6.88
C ASP A 57 5.78 8.13 7.05
N LEU A 58 5.68 7.39 5.95
CA LEU A 58 5.89 5.93 5.91
C LEU A 58 7.36 5.50 6.16
N LYS A 59 8.31 6.45 6.15
CA LYS A 59 9.71 6.19 6.54
C LYS A 59 10.04 6.68 7.95
N GLY A 60 9.09 7.31 8.60
CA GLY A 60 9.20 7.87 9.94
C GLY A 60 8.22 7.21 10.90
N GLU A 61 7.28 8.03 11.40
CA GLU A 61 6.35 7.64 12.46
C GLU A 61 5.40 6.47 12.12
N LEU A 62 5.22 6.16 10.83
CA LEU A 62 4.35 5.06 10.35
C LEU A 62 5.09 3.77 10.05
N ALA A 63 6.36 3.66 10.43
CA ALA A 63 7.17 2.45 10.37
C ALA A 63 7.63 2.01 11.76
N ASP A 64 7.92 0.71 11.91
CA ASP A 64 8.58 0.19 13.11
C ASP A 64 10.08 0.53 13.06
N PRO A 65 10.59 1.41 13.94
CA PRO A 65 12.00 1.80 13.94
C PRO A 65 12.95 0.68 14.41
N ASP A 66 12.42 -0.33 15.09
CA ASP A 66 13.20 -1.45 15.64
C ASP A 66 13.29 -2.63 14.66
N SER A 67 12.53 -2.60 13.56
CA SER A 67 12.56 -3.65 12.54
C SER A 67 13.77 -3.52 11.61
N PRO A 68 14.41 -4.65 11.22
CA PRO A 68 15.43 -4.66 10.17
C PRO A 68 14.86 -4.43 8.76
N HIS A 69 13.55 -4.50 8.61
CA HIS A 69 12.86 -4.40 7.32
C HIS A 69 12.37 -2.98 7.07
N ASN A 70 12.54 -2.49 5.83
CA ASN A 70 11.98 -1.21 5.43
C ASN A 70 10.46 -1.25 5.45
N PHE A 71 9.82 -0.16 5.90
CA PHE A 71 8.36 -0.02 5.95
C PHE A 71 7.66 -1.11 6.77
N ALA A 72 8.35 -1.70 7.75
CA ALA A 72 7.71 -2.65 8.66
C ALA A 72 6.52 -2.00 9.36
N VAL A 73 5.45 -2.78 9.55
CA VAL A 73 4.25 -2.30 10.25
C VAL A 73 4.61 -2.05 11.71
N PRO A 74 4.37 -0.83 12.23
CA PRO A 74 4.63 -0.56 13.64
C PRO A 74 3.60 -1.26 14.55
N PRO A 75 3.85 -1.36 15.85
CA PRO A 75 2.83 -1.78 16.80
C PRO A 75 1.52 -0.99 16.62
N PRO A 76 0.34 -1.64 16.75
CA PRO A 76 -0.95 -1.00 16.44
C PRO A 76 -1.21 0.28 17.23
N GLU A 77 -0.79 0.33 18.49
CA GLU A 77 -0.92 1.51 19.36
C GLU A 77 -0.01 2.66 18.91
N GLN A 78 1.19 2.35 18.40
CA GLN A 78 2.10 3.34 17.81
C GLN A 78 1.49 3.93 16.54
N PHE A 79 0.98 3.07 15.65
CA PHE A 79 0.30 3.52 14.42
C PHE A 79 -0.91 4.39 14.74
N ALA A 80 -1.78 3.95 15.65
CA ALA A 80 -2.97 4.72 16.03
C ALA A 80 -2.59 6.08 16.67
N ALA A 81 -1.56 6.12 17.51
CA ALA A 81 -1.07 7.37 18.10
C ALA A 81 -0.50 8.33 17.04
N ALA A 82 0.25 7.82 16.05
CA ALA A 82 0.75 8.61 14.93
C ALA A 82 -0.40 9.17 14.08
N MET A 83 -1.38 8.35 13.71
CA MET A 83 -2.58 8.78 12.98
C MET A 83 -3.38 9.81 13.76
N ALA A 84 -3.56 9.62 15.08
CA ALA A 84 -4.24 10.56 15.95
C ALA A 84 -3.55 11.93 16.01
N ALA A 85 -2.21 11.94 15.99
CA ALA A 85 -1.42 13.18 15.92
C ALA A 85 -1.57 13.91 14.58
N LEU A 86 -1.89 13.18 13.50
CA LEU A 86 -2.20 13.73 12.18
C LEU A 86 -3.68 14.13 12.03
N GLY A 87 -4.46 14.10 13.11
CA GLY A 87 -5.86 14.49 13.12
C GLY A 87 -6.86 13.38 12.80
N VAL A 88 -6.42 12.14 12.61
CA VAL A 88 -7.31 10.99 12.36
C VAL A 88 -7.93 10.52 13.69
N GLY A 89 -9.24 10.45 13.75
CA GLY A 89 -9.98 10.00 14.92
C GLY A 89 -11.22 9.20 14.55
N ASP A 90 -11.87 8.60 15.55
CA ASP A 90 -13.03 7.73 15.36
C ASP A 90 -14.22 8.41 14.65
N ASP A 91 -14.24 9.74 14.62
CA ASP A 91 -15.27 10.60 14.05
C ASP A 91 -14.85 11.30 12.74
N THR A 92 -13.72 10.91 12.15
CA THR A 92 -13.20 11.52 10.92
C THR A 92 -13.41 10.66 9.69
N ARG A 93 -13.36 11.30 8.52
CA ARG A 93 -13.17 10.69 7.22
C ARG A 93 -11.75 11.00 6.75
N VAL A 94 -11.09 10.06 6.10
CA VAL A 94 -9.71 10.23 5.65
C VAL A 94 -9.61 10.04 4.14
N VAL A 95 -8.99 11.00 3.43
CA VAL A 95 -8.57 10.81 2.04
C VAL A 95 -7.06 10.75 1.99
N ILE A 96 -6.52 9.70 1.39
CA ILE A 96 -5.08 9.45 1.32
C ILE A 96 -4.64 9.54 -0.14
N TYR A 97 -3.55 10.24 -0.39
CA TYR A 97 -2.95 10.26 -1.72
C TYR A 97 -1.44 10.06 -1.66
N ASP A 98 -0.88 9.70 -2.79
CA ASP A 98 0.55 9.76 -3.04
C ASP A 98 0.85 10.39 -4.42
N SER A 99 2.12 10.51 -4.74
CA SER A 99 2.58 11.07 -6.01
C SER A 99 2.94 10.01 -7.05
N TYR A 100 2.72 8.71 -6.76
CA TYR A 100 3.11 7.64 -7.67
C TYR A 100 2.34 6.34 -7.44
N GLY A 101 1.38 6.08 -8.30
CA GLY A 101 0.74 4.77 -8.47
C GLY A 101 -0.19 4.30 -7.37
N SER A 102 -0.55 5.14 -6.41
CA SER A 102 -1.47 4.88 -5.29
C SER A 102 -1.04 3.75 -4.33
N ALA A 103 0.15 3.18 -4.48
CA ALA A 103 0.60 2.05 -3.66
C ALA A 103 0.96 2.48 -2.23
N TRP A 104 1.56 3.66 -2.06
CA TRP A 104 1.88 4.22 -0.75
C TRP A 104 0.61 4.63 0.01
N ALA A 105 -0.34 5.24 -0.70
CA ALA A 105 -1.66 5.57 -0.15
C ALA A 105 -2.42 4.31 0.25
N ALA A 106 -2.39 3.25 -0.58
CA ALA A 106 -3.00 1.96 -0.27
C ALA A 106 -2.37 1.31 0.97
N ARG A 107 -1.05 1.49 1.21
CA ARG A 107 -0.40 1.00 2.42
C ARG A 107 -0.96 1.65 3.68
N VAL A 108 -1.14 2.98 3.69
CA VAL A 108 -1.75 3.69 4.84
C VAL A 108 -3.20 3.26 5.02
N TRP A 109 -3.97 3.16 3.93
CA TRP A 109 -5.35 2.68 3.95
C TRP A 109 -5.47 1.28 4.55
N TRP A 110 -4.55 0.36 4.18
CA TRP A 110 -4.51 -0.99 4.71
C TRP A 110 -4.23 -1.03 6.22
N MET A 111 -3.27 -0.23 6.68
CA MET A 111 -2.95 -0.13 8.11
C MET A 111 -4.10 0.50 8.93
N LEU A 112 -4.85 1.46 8.36
CA LEU A 112 -6.06 1.99 8.98
C LEU A 112 -7.13 0.88 9.15
N ARG A 113 -7.40 0.11 8.10
CA ARG A 113 -8.29 -1.06 8.20
C ARG A 113 -7.82 -2.07 9.23
N TRP A 114 -6.53 -2.33 9.28
CA TRP A 114 -5.93 -3.26 10.23
C TRP A 114 -6.18 -2.85 11.69
N VAL A 115 -6.11 -1.58 12.02
CA VAL A 115 -6.44 -1.08 13.37
C VAL A 115 -7.94 -0.87 13.59
N GLY A 116 -8.79 -1.17 12.58
CA GLY A 116 -10.24 -1.15 12.71
C GLY A 116 -10.93 0.12 12.22
N PHE A 117 -10.23 0.98 11.48
CA PHE A 117 -10.78 2.20 10.91
C PHE A 117 -11.14 2.00 9.43
N ASP A 118 -12.41 2.25 9.04
CA ASP A 118 -12.92 1.98 7.68
C ASP A 118 -13.28 3.25 6.89
N ASP A 119 -13.42 4.42 7.53
CA ASP A 119 -13.81 5.66 6.85
C ASP A 119 -12.63 6.34 6.14
N ALA A 120 -11.86 5.53 5.38
CA ALA A 120 -10.73 5.96 4.58
C ALA A 120 -10.94 5.69 3.08
N ALA A 121 -10.47 6.61 2.25
CA ALA A 121 -10.48 6.51 0.79
C ALA A 121 -9.13 6.87 0.19
N LEU A 122 -8.85 6.36 -1.00
CA LEU A 122 -7.75 6.84 -1.84
C LEU A 122 -8.25 7.94 -2.79
N LEU A 123 -7.39 8.90 -3.08
CA LEU A 123 -7.58 9.85 -4.18
C LEU A 123 -7.20 9.18 -5.49
N ASP A 124 -8.17 8.97 -6.37
CA ASP A 124 -7.96 8.32 -7.67
C ASP A 124 -7.02 9.12 -8.57
N GLY A 125 -5.87 8.54 -8.89
CA GLY A 125 -4.79 9.18 -9.65
C GLY A 125 -3.92 10.13 -8.81
N GLY A 126 -4.10 10.17 -7.48
CA GLY A 126 -3.23 10.85 -6.53
C GLY A 126 -3.00 12.34 -6.83
N LEU A 127 -1.80 12.83 -6.50
CA LEU A 127 -1.42 14.24 -6.69
C LEU A 127 -1.48 14.69 -8.15
N ASP A 128 -1.22 13.79 -9.09
CA ASP A 128 -1.23 14.13 -10.52
C ASP A 128 -2.66 14.34 -11.04
N ALA A 129 -3.64 13.59 -10.55
CA ALA A 129 -5.05 13.83 -10.89
C ALA A 129 -5.55 15.17 -10.33
N TRP A 130 -5.11 15.58 -9.14
CA TRP A 130 -5.39 16.89 -8.56
C TRP A 130 -4.85 18.02 -9.45
N LYS A 131 -3.59 17.93 -9.85
CA LYS A 131 -2.95 18.91 -10.78
C LYS A 131 -3.62 18.92 -12.14
N ALA A 132 -3.97 17.76 -12.70
CA ALA A 132 -4.62 17.63 -14.00
C ALA A 132 -6.03 18.26 -14.02
N ALA A 133 -6.74 18.26 -12.87
CA ALA A 133 -8.00 18.96 -12.70
C ALA A 133 -7.84 20.49 -12.61
N GLY A 134 -6.58 20.99 -12.56
CA GLY A 134 -6.28 22.42 -12.54
C GLY A 134 -6.36 23.05 -11.15
N TYR A 135 -6.39 22.27 -10.09
CA TYR A 135 -6.44 22.76 -8.72
C TYR A 135 -5.06 23.19 -8.23
N GLU A 136 -5.03 24.24 -7.41
CA GLU A 136 -3.80 24.79 -6.85
C GLU A 136 -3.21 23.88 -5.76
N LEU A 137 -1.89 23.96 -5.59
CA LEU A 137 -1.16 23.37 -4.48
C LEU A 137 -0.89 24.42 -3.41
N SER A 138 -0.75 23.96 -2.17
CA SER A 138 -0.28 24.74 -1.03
C SER A 138 1.17 24.40 -0.71
N THR A 139 1.91 25.38 -0.21
CA THR A 139 3.22 25.20 0.44
C THR A 139 3.15 25.54 1.93
N GLU A 140 1.98 25.95 2.40
CA GLU A 140 1.77 26.28 3.82
C GLU A 140 1.58 24.97 4.61
N PRO A 141 2.39 24.72 5.65
CA PRO A 141 2.26 23.51 6.43
C PRO A 141 0.87 23.37 7.04
N ALA A 142 0.19 22.29 6.74
CA ALA A 142 -1.07 21.96 7.38
C ALA A 142 -0.84 21.29 8.75
N THR A 143 -1.71 21.60 9.70
CA THR A 143 -1.71 20.99 11.03
C THR A 143 -3.15 20.71 11.43
N GLU A 144 -3.43 19.47 11.83
CA GLU A 144 -4.71 19.08 12.36
C GLU A 144 -4.66 18.98 13.90
N PRO A 145 -5.73 19.30 14.63
CA PRO A 145 -5.78 19.03 16.05
C PRO A 145 -5.73 17.52 16.30
N ALA A 146 -4.89 17.10 17.25
CA ALA A 146 -4.81 15.69 17.62
C ALA A 146 -6.18 15.18 18.10
N ARG A 147 -6.52 13.97 17.65
CA ARG A 147 -7.79 13.30 17.97
C ARG A 147 -7.55 11.99 18.74
N THR A 148 -8.54 11.15 18.82
CA THR A 148 -8.43 9.80 19.39
C THR A 148 -8.83 8.80 18.34
N LEU A 149 -7.93 7.87 18.02
CA LEU A 149 -8.18 6.72 17.17
C LEU A 149 -8.19 5.45 18.03
N THR A 150 -9.35 4.83 18.15
CA THR A 150 -9.52 3.61 18.94
C THR A 150 -9.07 2.38 18.15
N VAL A 151 -8.15 1.61 18.72
CA VAL A 151 -7.68 0.37 18.10
C VAL A 151 -8.71 -0.74 18.29
N ASN A 152 -9.26 -1.22 17.17
CA ASN A 152 -10.10 -2.42 17.06
C ASN A 152 -9.42 -3.41 16.10
N LEU A 153 -8.32 -4.00 16.55
CA LEU A 153 -7.38 -4.74 15.73
C LEU A 153 -8.04 -5.88 14.94
N ARG A 154 -7.68 -5.98 13.65
CA ARG A 154 -8.06 -7.07 12.72
C ARG A 154 -6.79 -7.84 12.32
N PRO A 155 -6.28 -8.73 13.18
CA PRO A 155 -4.99 -9.37 12.95
C PRO A 155 -4.95 -10.23 11.69
N HIS A 156 -6.10 -10.75 11.22
CA HIS A 156 -6.20 -11.55 10.00
C HIS A 156 -5.87 -10.78 8.71
N LEU A 157 -5.79 -9.44 8.74
CA LEU A 157 -5.42 -8.62 7.59
C LEU A 157 -3.91 -8.55 7.34
N ILE A 158 -3.09 -8.96 8.29
CA ILE A 158 -1.63 -9.03 8.15
C ILE A 158 -1.20 -10.49 8.33
N VAL A 159 -0.38 -10.94 7.39
CA VAL A 159 0.17 -12.31 7.37
C VAL A 159 1.62 -12.25 7.80
N GLU A 160 1.99 -13.18 8.66
CA GLU A 160 3.36 -13.44 9.07
C GLU A 160 3.98 -14.57 8.23
N ARG A 161 5.31 -14.69 8.27
CA ARG A 161 6.08 -15.64 7.46
C ARG A 161 5.59 -17.10 7.58
N ASP A 162 5.28 -17.55 8.80
CA ASP A 162 4.88 -18.93 9.04
C ASP A 162 3.50 -19.25 8.44
N GLU A 163 2.57 -18.27 8.44
CA GLU A 163 1.28 -18.38 7.75
C GLU A 163 1.48 -18.39 6.23
N MET A 164 2.35 -17.52 5.69
CA MET A 164 2.68 -17.53 4.26
C MET A 164 3.30 -18.87 3.84
N ARG A 165 4.17 -19.47 4.68
CA ARG A 165 4.77 -20.78 4.40
C ARG A 165 3.70 -21.87 4.35
N ALA A 166 2.72 -21.86 5.25
CA ALA A 166 1.62 -22.82 5.26
C ALA A 166 0.68 -22.63 4.06
N ALA A 167 0.55 -21.41 3.54
CA ALA A 167 -0.32 -21.11 2.42
C ALA A 167 0.14 -21.72 1.08
N ILE A 168 1.45 -22.00 0.92
CA ILE A 168 2.01 -22.59 -0.32
C ILE A 168 1.37 -23.95 -0.64
N ASP A 169 1.10 -24.76 0.37
CA ASP A 169 0.54 -26.11 0.22
C ASP A 169 -0.98 -26.15 0.38
N ASP A 170 -1.64 -24.99 0.55
CA ASP A 170 -3.07 -24.88 0.78
C ASP A 170 -3.83 -24.44 -0.49
N GLU A 171 -4.50 -25.39 -1.15
CA GLU A 171 -5.34 -25.12 -2.32
C GLU A 171 -6.52 -24.18 -2.05
N GLN A 172 -6.83 -23.87 -0.79
CA GLN A 172 -7.87 -22.92 -0.39
C GLN A 172 -7.35 -21.48 -0.24
N VAL A 173 -6.05 -21.25 -0.49
CA VAL A 173 -5.43 -19.94 -0.42
C VAL A 173 -4.93 -19.51 -1.79
N ASN A 174 -5.27 -18.31 -2.22
CA ASN A 174 -4.66 -17.65 -3.36
C ASN A 174 -3.44 -16.85 -2.89
N ILE A 175 -2.32 -16.92 -3.60
CA ILE A 175 -1.13 -16.10 -3.34
C ILE A 175 -0.91 -15.20 -4.56
N ILE A 176 -0.81 -13.88 -4.34
CA ILE A 176 -0.62 -12.88 -5.39
C ILE A 176 0.69 -12.14 -5.18
N ASP A 177 1.55 -12.15 -6.20
CA ASP A 177 2.77 -11.34 -6.27
C ASP A 177 2.49 -10.03 -7.01
N ALA A 178 2.62 -8.90 -6.30
CA ALA A 178 2.37 -7.56 -6.83
C ALA A 178 3.59 -6.90 -7.51
N LEU A 179 4.73 -7.60 -7.60
CA LEU A 179 5.94 -7.10 -8.25
C LEU A 179 5.83 -7.15 -9.79
N PRO A 180 6.65 -6.35 -10.51
CA PRO A 180 6.75 -6.45 -11.95
C PRO A 180 7.08 -7.88 -12.43
N GLU A 181 6.55 -8.26 -13.57
CA GLU A 181 6.71 -9.59 -14.17
C GLU A 181 8.17 -10.05 -14.26
N ALA A 182 9.10 -9.14 -14.56
CA ALA A 182 10.53 -9.45 -14.63
C ALA A 182 11.12 -9.87 -13.26
N HIS A 183 10.59 -9.34 -12.14
CA HIS A 183 10.95 -9.81 -10.79
C HIS A 183 10.36 -11.18 -10.51
N TYR A 184 9.08 -11.35 -10.79
CA TYR A 184 8.38 -12.61 -10.62
C TYR A 184 9.09 -13.75 -11.38
N LYS A 185 9.50 -13.52 -12.63
CA LYS A 185 10.23 -14.49 -13.46
C LYS A 185 11.67 -14.74 -13.01
N GLY A 186 12.22 -13.91 -12.14
CA GLY A 186 13.58 -14.06 -11.64
C GLY A 186 14.66 -13.40 -12.50
N ASP A 187 14.30 -12.49 -13.41
CA ASP A 187 15.27 -11.72 -14.20
C ASP A 187 16.11 -10.77 -13.33
N PHE A 188 15.62 -10.44 -12.13
CA PHE A 188 16.27 -9.61 -11.13
C PHE A 188 16.19 -10.22 -9.74
N ALA A 189 17.25 -10.03 -8.94
CA ALA A 189 17.35 -10.51 -7.55
C ALA A 189 17.40 -9.32 -6.56
N MET A 190 16.45 -8.38 -6.66
CA MET A 190 16.43 -7.16 -5.83
C MET A 190 16.42 -7.45 -4.33
N TYR A 191 15.80 -8.57 -3.91
CA TYR A 191 15.67 -8.96 -2.50
C TYR A 191 16.64 -10.11 -2.12
N GLY A 192 17.76 -10.24 -2.85
CA GLY A 192 18.81 -11.22 -2.54
C GLY A 192 18.69 -12.54 -3.28
N ARG A 193 17.49 -13.01 -3.60
CA ARG A 193 17.20 -14.22 -4.37
C ARG A 193 16.24 -13.93 -5.50
N PRO A 194 16.43 -14.50 -6.72
CA PRO A 194 15.55 -14.29 -7.85
C PRO A 194 14.25 -15.10 -7.72
N GLY A 195 13.17 -14.60 -8.34
CA GLY A 195 11.92 -15.33 -8.47
C GLY A 195 10.88 -14.94 -7.42
N HIS A 196 9.92 -15.84 -7.21
CA HIS A 196 8.71 -15.61 -6.45
C HIS A 196 8.41 -16.76 -5.48
N ILE A 197 7.48 -16.57 -4.56
CA ILE A 197 6.97 -17.59 -3.64
C ILE A 197 6.19 -18.63 -4.47
N PRO A 198 6.43 -19.95 -4.30
CA PRO A 198 5.71 -20.98 -5.05
C PRO A 198 4.20 -20.82 -5.00
N THR A 199 3.51 -21.24 -6.06
CA THR A 199 2.05 -21.15 -6.26
C THR A 199 1.48 -19.74 -6.42
N ALA A 200 2.30 -18.69 -6.29
CA ALA A 200 1.85 -17.32 -6.50
C ALA A 200 1.48 -17.07 -7.97
N THR A 201 0.41 -16.29 -8.17
CA THR A 201 0.07 -15.67 -9.45
C THR A 201 0.58 -14.24 -9.48
N ASN A 202 1.09 -13.79 -10.62
CA ASN A 202 1.61 -12.43 -10.74
C ASN A 202 0.54 -11.45 -11.22
N VAL A 203 0.26 -10.44 -10.42
CA VAL A 203 -0.55 -9.26 -10.79
C VAL A 203 0.25 -8.01 -10.43
N PRO A 204 1.07 -7.47 -11.34
CA PRO A 204 1.87 -6.29 -11.04
C PRO A 204 1.00 -5.10 -10.63
N SER A 205 1.27 -4.48 -9.48
CA SER A 205 0.45 -3.36 -8.98
C SER A 205 0.33 -2.20 -9.97
N MET A 206 1.34 -1.98 -10.81
CA MET A 206 1.29 -0.97 -11.88
C MET A 206 0.31 -1.33 -13.01
N SER A 207 -0.16 -2.58 -13.11
CA SER A 207 -1.21 -2.96 -14.06
C SER A 207 -2.61 -2.54 -13.59
N LEU A 208 -2.77 -2.18 -12.33
CA LEU A 208 -4.04 -1.72 -11.74
C LEU A 208 -4.44 -0.32 -12.22
N ILE A 209 -3.49 0.47 -12.69
CA ILE A 209 -3.71 1.85 -13.11
C ILE A 209 -3.58 2.01 -14.63
N ASP A 210 -4.19 3.04 -15.15
CA ASP A 210 -4.05 3.46 -16.55
C ASP A 210 -2.90 4.46 -16.74
N GLU A 211 -2.71 4.95 -17.96
CA GLU A 211 -1.68 5.92 -18.31
C GLU A 211 -1.84 7.29 -17.60
N SER A 212 -3.02 7.59 -17.06
CA SER A 212 -3.28 8.79 -16.27
C SER A 212 -3.00 8.60 -14.77
N GLY A 213 -2.58 7.39 -14.35
CA GLY A 213 -2.35 7.02 -12.97
C GLY A 213 -3.61 6.69 -12.17
N ARG A 214 -4.80 6.67 -12.81
CA ARG A 214 -6.07 6.30 -12.18
C ARG A 214 -6.30 4.80 -12.23
N PHE A 215 -7.01 4.28 -11.25
CA PHE A 215 -7.41 2.88 -11.29
C PHE A 215 -8.26 2.60 -12.53
N ARG A 216 -7.99 1.46 -13.16
CA ARG A 216 -8.79 0.96 -14.28
C ARG A 216 -10.24 0.71 -13.85
N SER A 217 -11.13 0.55 -14.82
CA SER A 217 -12.52 0.17 -14.53
C SER A 217 -12.59 -1.15 -13.76
N SER A 218 -13.65 -1.34 -12.96
CA SER A 218 -13.83 -2.57 -12.19
C SER A 218 -13.81 -3.83 -13.05
N SER A 219 -14.31 -3.77 -14.30
CA SER A 219 -14.27 -4.92 -15.21
C SER A 219 -12.89 -5.25 -15.75
N GLU A 220 -12.03 -4.23 -15.97
CA GLU A 220 -10.64 -4.45 -16.35
C GLU A 220 -9.81 -4.96 -15.18
N LEU A 221 -10.03 -4.40 -13.98
CA LEU A 221 -9.39 -4.86 -12.76
C LEU A 221 -9.76 -6.30 -12.43
N ASP A 222 -11.04 -6.66 -12.57
CA ASP A 222 -11.51 -8.01 -12.33
C ASP A 222 -10.83 -9.04 -13.25
N ALA A 223 -10.59 -8.67 -14.49
CA ALA A 223 -9.91 -9.52 -15.46
C ALA A 223 -8.41 -9.74 -15.17
N LEU A 224 -7.80 -8.96 -14.27
CA LEU A 224 -6.40 -9.17 -13.84
C LEU A 224 -6.29 -10.26 -12.77
N PHE A 225 -7.32 -10.44 -11.95
CA PHE A 225 -7.32 -11.39 -10.84
C PHE A 225 -8.06 -12.66 -11.24
N GLU A 226 -7.40 -13.57 -11.94
CA GLU A 226 -7.95 -14.89 -12.34
C GLU A 226 -7.95 -15.86 -11.14
N THR A 227 -8.51 -15.44 -10.00
CA THR A 227 -8.50 -16.19 -8.74
C THR A 227 -9.90 -16.35 -8.16
N ASP A 228 -10.09 -17.41 -7.38
CA ASP A 228 -11.35 -17.69 -6.70
C ASP A 228 -11.58 -16.70 -5.57
N ARG A 229 -12.67 -15.93 -5.62
CA ARG A 229 -13.02 -14.89 -4.66
C ARG A 229 -13.45 -15.41 -3.30
N ASP A 230 -13.92 -16.65 -3.25
CA ASP A 230 -14.40 -17.28 -2.02
C ASP A 230 -13.23 -17.82 -1.17
N LYS A 231 -12.01 -17.83 -1.72
CA LYS A 231 -10.80 -18.26 -1.02
C LYS A 231 -10.12 -17.09 -0.34
N ARG A 232 -9.43 -17.39 0.79
CA ARG A 232 -8.48 -16.47 1.36
C ARG A 232 -7.43 -16.08 0.33
N THR A 233 -7.14 -14.79 0.21
CA THR A 233 -6.11 -14.29 -0.70
C THR A 233 -5.03 -13.55 0.07
N ILE A 234 -3.78 -13.94 -0.13
CA ILE A 234 -2.61 -13.27 0.46
C ILE A 234 -1.85 -12.56 -0.66
N THR A 235 -1.71 -11.26 -0.54
CA THR A 235 -0.88 -10.46 -1.45
C THR A 235 0.48 -10.19 -0.84
N TYR A 236 1.55 -10.19 -1.65
CA TYR A 236 2.90 -9.82 -1.23
C TYR A 236 3.64 -9.09 -2.36
N CYS A 237 4.78 -8.48 -2.02
CA CYS A 237 5.69 -7.83 -2.97
C CYS A 237 7.13 -7.83 -2.45
N GLY A 238 7.83 -6.70 -2.45
CA GLY A 238 9.14 -6.54 -1.82
C GLY A 238 9.08 -6.25 -0.32
N GLY A 239 8.18 -5.34 0.10
CA GLY A 239 8.02 -4.89 1.49
C GLY A 239 6.58 -4.49 1.82
N GLY A 240 5.59 -5.08 1.16
CA GLY A 240 4.17 -4.93 1.45
C GLY A 240 3.50 -3.65 0.89
N ILE A 241 4.22 -2.83 0.12
CA ILE A 241 3.68 -1.57 -0.42
C ILE A 241 2.81 -1.85 -1.66
N ALA A 242 3.39 -2.38 -2.73
CA ALA A 242 2.66 -2.74 -3.96
C ALA A 242 1.53 -3.75 -3.66
N ALA A 243 1.79 -4.72 -2.79
CA ALA A 243 0.80 -5.69 -2.31
C ALA A 243 -0.44 -5.04 -1.66
N SER A 244 -0.27 -3.90 -0.99
CA SER A 244 -1.39 -3.16 -0.41
C SER A 244 -2.31 -2.55 -1.48
N ALA A 245 -1.77 -2.20 -2.67
CA ALA A 245 -2.59 -1.74 -3.79
C ALA A 245 -3.45 -2.89 -4.37
N ASP A 246 -2.87 -4.09 -4.54
CA ASP A 246 -3.63 -5.26 -4.95
C ASP A 246 -4.73 -5.59 -3.93
N ALA A 247 -4.38 -5.62 -2.64
CA ALA A 247 -5.34 -5.87 -1.56
C ALA A 247 -6.47 -4.82 -1.51
N PHE A 248 -6.17 -3.55 -1.76
CA PHE A 248 -7.16 -2.49 -1.89
C PHE A 248 -8.13 -2.76 -3.04
N VAL A 249 -7.61 -3.05 -4.24
CA VAL A 249 -8.43 -3.33 -5.42
C VAL A 249 -9.27 -4.59 -5.22
N MET A 250 -8.69 -5.68 -4.71
CA MET A 250 -9.41 -6.93 -4.45
C MET A 250 -10.55 -6.71 -3.46
N THR A 251 -10.32 -5.93 -2.39
CA THR A 251 -11.39 -5.56 -1.45
C THR A 251 -12.53 -4.79 -2.14
N ARG A 252 -12.21 -3.86 -3.04
CA ARG A 252 -13.21 -3.14 -3.84
C ARG A 252 -13.96 -4.01 -4.84
N LEU A 253 -13.31 -5.06 -5.36
CA LEU A 253 -13.93 -6.06 -6.23
C LEU A 253 -14.80 -7.08 -5.48
N GLY A 254 -14.83 -7.01 -4.14
CA GLY A 254 -15.68 -7.86 -3.30
C GLY A 254 -15.04 -9.18 -2.86
N TYR A 255 -13.71 -9.27 -2.87
CA TYR A 255 -13.01 -10.35 -2.16
C TYR A 255 -13.17 -10.13 -0.65
N GLU A 256 -13.69 -11.13 0.06
CA GLU A 256 -14.05 -10.97 1.48
C GLU A 256 -12.86 -11.20 2.44
N ASP A 257 -11.97 -12.14 2.11
CA ASP A 257 -10.82 -12.54 2.93
C ASP A 257 -9.50 -12.24 2.21
N VAL A 258 -9.08 -10.98 2.29
CA VAL A 258 -7.81 -10.50 1.72
C VAL A 258 -6.87 -10.13 2.86
N ALA A 259 -5.61 -10.53 2.74
CA ALA A 259 -4.55 -10.20 3.67
C ALA A 259 -3.25 -9.81 2.96
N VAL A 260 -2.39 -9.07 3.65
CA VAL A 260 -1.08 -8.66 3.13
C VAL A 260 0.03 -9.30 3.96
N TYR A 261 0.93 -10.02 3.29
CA TYR A 261 2.22 -10.40 3.88
C TYR A 261 3.13 -9.16 3.83
N THR A 262 3.17 -8.41 4.90
CA THR A 262 3.76 -7.06 4.91
C THR A 262 5.28 -7.06 4.87
N ALA A 263 5.95 -8.06 5.45
CA ALA A 263 7.40 -8.20 5.38
C ALA A 263 7.87 -8.66 3.99
N SER A 264 7.03 -9.44 3.27
CA SER A 264 7.23 -9.79 1.86
C SER A 264 8.61 -10.40 1.53
N LEU A 265 9.12 -10.18 0.31
CA LEU A 265 10.37 -10.78 -0.14
C LEU A 265 11.62 -10.30 0.62
N GLN A 266 11.60 -9.10 1.22
CA GLN A 266 12.74 -8.66 2.04
C GLN A 266 12.96 -9.56 3.27
N GLU A 267 11.91 -10.20 3.82
CA GLU A 267 12.02 -11.22 4.85
C GLU A 267 12.13 -12.62 4.25
N TRP A 268 11.26 -12.94 3.29
CA TRP A 268 11.16 -14.28 2.73
C TRP A 268 12.44 -14.74 2.06
N ALA A 269 12.99 -13.90 1.17
CA ALA A 269 14.20 -14.25 0.41
C ALA A 269 15.49 -14.20 1.24
N ALA A 270 15.48 -13.55 2.40
CA ALA A 270 16.62 -13.52 3.32
C ALA A 270 16.88 -14.87 3.98
N ASP A 271 15.87 -15.73 4.11
CA ASP A 271 15.99 -17.07 4.66
C ASP A 271 16.10 -18.09 3.50
N PRO A 272 17.28 -18.76 3.34
CA PRO A 272 17.49 -19.73 2.26
C PRO A 272 16.61 -20.99 2.38
N GLU A 273 16.03 -21.27 3.55
CA GLU A 273 15.11 -22.39 3.74
C GLU A 273 13.69 -22.11 3.20
N ASN A 274 13.35 -20.86 2.93
CA ASN A 274 12.09 -20.54 2.30
C ASN A 274 12.15 -20.86 0.81
N PRO A 275 11.17 -21.61 0.26
CA PRO A 275 11.19 -21.98 -1.16
C PRO A 275 10.98 -20.75 -2.06
N MET A 276 11.70 -20.71 -3.18
CA MET A 276 11.50 -19.75 -4.26
C MET A 276 11.59 -20.46 -5.60
N VAL A 277 10.78 -20.01 -6.56
CA VAL A 277 10.75 -20.54 -7.93
C VAL A 277 10.99 -19.41 -8.93
N THR A 278 11.47 -19.76 -10.13
CA THR A 278 11.66 -18.81 -11.24
C THR A 278 10.86 -19.24 -12.47
N GLY A 279 10.64 -18.32 -13.40
CA GLY A 279 9.87 -18.59 -14.61
C GLY A 279 8.46 -19.05 -14.27
N ASP A 280 8.03 -20.14 -14.88
CA ASP A 280 6.69 -20.71 -14.71
C ASP A 280 6.68 -21.80 -13.60
N GLY A 281 7.50 -21.65 -12.56
CA GLY A 281 7.45 -22.51 -11.37
C GLY A 281 8.54 -23.59 -11.28
N GLN A 282 9.72 -23.38 -11.86
CA GLN A 282 10.88 -24.26 -11.62
C GLN A 282 11.59 -23.86 -10.32
N GLU A 283 11.75 -24.81 -9.41
CA GLU A 283 12.53 -24.58 -8.18
C GLU A 283 13.97 -24.17 -8.52
N ASN A 284 14.46 -23.17 -7.80
CA ASN A 284 15.86 -22.78 -7.88
C ASN A 284 16.69 -23.74 -6.98
N ASP A 285 17.56 -24.53 -7.58
CA ASP A 285 18.56 -25.37 -6.90
C ASP A 285 19.63 -24.52 -6.16
#